data_5561e58b5b8db574385160655b4f3faa
#
_entry.id   5561e58b5b8db574385160655b4f3faa
#
_cell.length_a   1.000
_cell.length_b   1.000
_cell.length_c   1.000
_cell.angle_alpha   90.00
_cell.angle_beta   90.00
_cell.angle_gamma   90.00
#
_symmetry.space_group_name_H-M   'P 1'
#
loop_
_entity.id
_entity.type
_entity.pdbx_description
1 polymer ?
#
loop_
_entity_poly.entity_id
_entity_poly.type
_entity_poly.pdbx_seq_one_letter_code
_entity_poly.pdbx_strand_id
1 'polypeptide(L)'
;GILSTLIQNGQLNKNSVLILDEPEDNLHPGAIRSLMKIISELAKKGVQIFITTHSYFVLKQLHIEARSNEMDIMCCSLNRNDRGTIDTFFGNLKKSLPDNSIINESMAMYDEDIDLDMKM
;
A
#
# COMPACT_ATOMS: atom_id res chain seq x y z
N GLY A 1 -10.02 -7.73 -15.28
CA GLY A 1 -8.74 -8.33 -14.86
C GLY A 1 -8.91 -9.65 -14.13
N ILE A 2 -7.82 -10.29 -13.83
CA ILE A 2 -7.83 -11.59 -13.14
C ILE A 2 -8.58 -11.53 -11.81
N LEU A 3 -8.34 -10.49 -11.01
CA LEU A 3 -9.02 -10.34 -9.72
C LEU A 3 -10.52 -10.20 -9.87
N SER A 4 -10.99 -9.40 -10.83
CA SER A 4 -12.42 -9.25 -11.10
C SER A 4 -13.06 -10.58 -11.49
N THR A 5 -12.37 -11.37 -12.33
CA THR A 5 -12.84 -12.68 -12.75
C THR A 5 -12.94 -13.65 -11.58
N LEU A 6 -11.93 -13.66 -10.70
CA LEU A 6 -11.93 -14.53 -9.52
C LEU A 6 -13.06 -14.18 -8.56
N ILE A 7 -13.33 -12.88 -8.38
CA ILE A 7 -14.44 -12.41 -7.55
C ILE A 7 -15.79 -12.85 -8.14
N GLN A 8 -15.99 -12.64 -9.44
CA GLN A 8 -17.23 -13.00 -10.11
C GLN A 8 -17.51 -14.51 -10.07
N ASN A 9 -16.45 -15.30 -10.15
CA ASN A 9 -16.56 -16.76 -10.10
C ASN A 9 -16.68 -17.32 -8.68
N GLY A 10 -16.67 -16.45 -7.66
CA GLY A 10 -16.76 -16.87 -6.27
C GLY A 10 -15.55 -17.63 -5.76
N GLN A 11 -14.41 -17.52 -6.43
CA GLN A 11 -13.19 -18.21 -6.05
C GLN A 11 -12.47 -17.56 -4.88
N LEU A 12 -12.71 -16.26 -4.64
CA LEU A 12 -12.16 -15.54 -3.50
C LEU A 12 -13.25 -15.32 -2.45
N ASN A 13 -13.03 -15.88 -1.26
CA ASN A 13 -13.98 -15.79 -0.16
C ASN A 13 -13.23 -15.70 1.18
N LYS A 14 -13.96 -15.70 2.30
CA LYS A 14 -13.39 -15.54 3.64
C LYS A 14 -12.36 -16.62 4.04
N ASN A 15 -12.30 -17.71 3.31
CA ASN A 15 -11.32 -18.78 3.56
C ASN A 15 -10.12 -18.69 2.63
N SER A 16 -10.10 -17.69 1.75
CA SER A 16 -9.03 -17.51 0.78
C SER A 16 -7.90 -16.67 1.36
N VAL A 17 -6.67 -16.95 0.91
CA VAL A 17 -5.49 -16.12 1.18
C VAL A 17 -4.96 -15.66 -0.16
N LEU A 18 -4.78 -14.36 -0.30
CA LEU A 18 -4.29 -13.73 -1.52
C LEU A 18 -2.91 -13.11 -1.25
N ILE A 19 -1.93 -13.47 -2.05
CA ILE A 19 -0.57 -12.93 -1.94
C ILE A 19 -0.26 -12.18 -3.22
N LEU A 20 0.04 -10.89 -3.08
CA LEU A 20 0.34 -10.00 -4.20
C LEU A 20 1.74 -9.42 -4.03
N ASP A 21 2.65 -9.78 -4.93
CA ASP A 21 4.02 -9.28 -4.92
C ASP A 21 4.12 -8.13 -5.92
N GLU A 22 4.34 -6.91 -5.38
CA GLU A 22 4.44 -5.68 -6.17
C GLU A 22 3.34 -5.55 -7.22
N PRO A 23 2.05 -5.57 -6.80
CA PRO A 23 0.93 -5.59 -7.76
C PRO A 23 0.81 -4.33 -8.61
N GLU A 24 1.50 -3.26 -8.22
CA GLU A 24 1.54 -1.98 -8.93
C GLU A 24 2.46 -1.98 -10.15
N ASP A 25 3.33 -2.98 -10.31
CA ASP A 25 4.27 -3.03 -11.41
C ASP A 25 3.54 -2.96 -12.75
N ASN A 26 4.01 -2.05 -13.61
CA ASN A 26 3.46 -1.79 -14.94
C ASN A 26 2.03 -1.23 -14.94
N LEU A 27 1.53 -0.74 -13.79
CA LEU A 27 0.21 -0.14 -13.71
C LEU A 27 0.28 1.38 -13.69
N HIS A 28 -0.69 2.00 -14.37
CA HIS A 28 -0.91 3.43 -14.31
C HIS A 28 -1.43 3.82 -12.91
N PRO A 29 -1.11 5.03 -12.38
CA PRO A 29 -1.59 5.45 -11.06
C PRO A 29 -3.10 5.30 -10.83
N GLY A 30 -3.92 5.58 -11.83
CA GLY A 30 -5.36 5.37 -11.74
C GLY A 30 -5.73 3.90 -11.54
N ALA A 31 -5.03 3.00 -12.21
CA ALA A 31 -5.23 1.56 -12.06
C ALA A 31 -4.79 1.09 -10.67
N ILE A 32 -3.72 1.67 -10.10
CA ILE A 32 -3.29 1.37 -8.73
C ILE A 32 -4.38 1.72 -7.73
N ARG A 33 -5.00 2.89 -7.88
CA ARG A 33 -6.10 3.30 -7.00
C ARG A 33 -7.28 2.34 -7.07
N SER A 34 -7.67 1.94 -8.27
CA SER A 34 -8.75 0.99 -8.47
C SER A 34 -8.44 -0.38 -7.88
N LEU A 35 -7.21 -0.86 -8.07
CA LEU A 35 -6.75 -2.13 -7.52
C LEU A 35 -6.79 -2.12 -5.98
N MET A 36 -6.32 -1.04 -5.35
CA MET A 36 -6.33 -0.95 -3.88
C MET A 36 -7.75 -0.90 -3.34
N LYS A 37 -8.69 -0.28 -4.04
CA LYS A 37 -10.10 -0.31 -3.64
C LYS A 37 -10.68 -1.71 -3.71
N ILE A 38 -10.39 -2.45 -4.76
CA ILE A 38 -10.83 -3.85 -4.90
C ILE A 38 -10.26 -4.70 -3.77
N ILE A 39 -8.98 -4.54 -3.48
CA ILE A 39 -8.30 -5.26 -2.39
C ILE A 39 -8.96 -4.96 -1.05
N SER A 40 -9.28 -3.69 -0.78
CA SER A 40 -9.95 -3.29 0.44
C SER A 40 -11.33 -3.93 0.57
N GLU A 41 -12.09 -3.98 -0.51
CA GLU A 41 -13.40 -4.63 -0.53
C GLU A 41 -13.30 -6.14 -0.26
N LEU A 42 -12.29 -6.80 -0.81
CA LEU A 42 -12.03 -8.21 -0.54
C LEU A 42 -11.67 -8.45 0.93
N ALA A 43 -10.85 -7.58 1.49
CA ALA A 43 -10.47 -7.67 2.91
C ALA A 43 -11.71 -7.52 3.82
N LYS A 44 -12.62 -6.62 3.48
CA LYS A 44 -13.88 -6.46 4.22
C LYS A 44 -14.74 -7.72 4.19
N LYS A 45 -14.64 -8.51 3.13
CA LYS A 45 -15.36 -9.76 3.00
C LYS A 45 -14.67 -10.94 3.70
N GLY A 46 -13.54 -10.67 4.34
CA GLY A 46 -12.82 -11.65 5.13
C GLY A 46 -11.68 -12.35 4.42
N VAL A 47 -11.34 -11.95 3.19
CA VAL A 47 -10.17 -12.47 2.49
C VAL A 47 -8.91 -11.96 3.18
N GLN A 48 -7.99 -12.85 3.51
CA GLN A 48 -6.69 -12.46 4.07
C GLN A 48 -5.75 -12.12 2.92
N ILE A 49 -5.16 -10.92 2.96
CA ILE A 49 -4.36 -10.41 1.85
C ILE A 49 -2.99 -9.98 2.36
N PHE A 50 -1.93 -10.42 1.68
CA PHE A 50 -0.55 -10.00 1.91
C PHE A 50 -0.05 -9.30 0.66
N ILE A 51 0.50 -8.10 0.83
CA ILE A 51 1.00 -7.29 -0.29
C ILE A 51 2.44 -6.89 0.02
N THR A 52 3.33 -7.08 -0.97
CA THR A 52 4.65 -6.48 -0.93
C THR A 52 4.68 -5.30 -1.90
N THR A 53 5.34 -4.22 -1.54
CA THR A 53 5.42 -3.03 -2.39
C THR A 53 6.59 -2.14 -2.02
N HIS A 54 7.11 -1.40 -3.01
CA HIS A 54 8.04 -0.29 -2.83
C HIS A 54 7.37 1.04 -3.17
N SER A 55 6.09 1.05 -3.51
CA SER A 55 5.42 2.22 -4.05
C SER A 55 4.80 3.07 -2.95
N TYR A 56 5.17 4.35 -2.92
CA TYR A 56 4.51 5.33 -2.07
C TYR A 56 3.01 5.44 -2.40
N PHE A 57 2.65 5.36 -3.69
CA PHE A 57 1.24 5.45 -4.12
C PHE A 57 0.40 4.32 -3.54
N VAL A 58 0.94 3.10 -3.52
CA VAL A 58 0.25 1.94 -2.93
C VAL A 58 0.04 2.17 -1.43
N LEU A 59 1.09 2.57 -0.71
CA LEU A 59 1.01 2.81 0.73
C LEU A 59 0.03 3.94 1.05
N LYS A 60 0.09 5.03 0.30
CA LYS A 60 -0.80 6.17 0.50
C LYS A 60 -2.25 5.79 0.22
N GLN A 61 -2.52 5.06 -0.85
CA GLN A 61 -3.88 4.62 -1.17
C GLN A 61 -4.41 3.65 -0.12
N LEU A 62 -3.58 2.72 0.37
CA LEU A 62 -3.98 1.83 1.45
C LEU A 62 -4.25 2.59 2.75
N HIS A 63 -3.46 3.62 3.04
CA HIS A 63 -3.71 4.50 4.18
C HIS A 63 -5.09 5.17 4.07
N ILE A 64 -5.41 5.69 2.88
CA ILE A 64 -6.71 6.31 2.59
C ILE A 64 -7.83 5.28 2.77
N GLU A 65 -7.68 4.09 2.22
CA GLU A 65 -8.69 3.04 2.33
C GLU A 65 -8.88 2.59 3.78
N ALA A 66 -7.79 2.47 4.54
CA ALA A 66 -7.85 2.11 5.96
C ALA A 66 -8.66 3.14 6.76
N ARG A 67 -8.44 4.42 6.50
CA ARG A 67 -9.16 5.50 7.20
C ARG A 67 -10.61 5.58 6.76
N SER A 68 -10.87 5.50 5.45
CA SER A 68 -12.22 5.62 4.90
C SER A 68 -13.12 4.47 5.34
N ASN A 69 -12.56 3.28 5.48
CA ASN A 69 -13.31 2.07 5.85
C ASN A 69 -13.16 1.69 7.32
N GLU A 70 -12.45 2.48 8.11
CA GLU A 70 -12.15 2.19 9.52
C GLU A 70 -11.58 0.79 9.69
N MET A 71 -10.63 0.44 8.84
CA MET A 71 -10.05 -0.90 8.74
C MET A 71 -8.59 -0.88 9.13
N ASP A 72 -8.20 -1.81 10.00
CA ASP A 72 -6.80 -1.96 10.38
C ASP A 72 -6.02 -2.63 9.25
N ILE A 73 -4.97 -1.97 8.78
CA ILE A 73 -4.05 -2.55 7.80
C ILE A 73 -2.66 -2.52 8.41
N MET A 74 -2.17 -3.70 8.79
CA MET A 74 -0.86 -3.81 9.40
C MET A 74 0.22 -3.72 8.34
N CYS A 75 1.23 -2.93 8.62
CA CYS A 75 2.36 -2.70 7.72
C CYS A 75 3.66 -3.07 8.41
N CYS A 76 4.48 -3.86 7.73
CA CYS A 76 5.83 -4.20 8.17
C CYS A 76 6.81 -3.52 7.23
N SER A 77 7.58 -2.57 7.75
CA SER A 77 8.62 -1.88 6.98
C SER A 77 9.97 -2.52 7.24
N LEU A 78 10.70 -2.79 6.14
CA LEU A 78 12.03 -3.36 6.19
C LEU A 78 13.03 -2.32 5.69
N ASN A 79 13.93 -1.88 6.56
CA ASN A 79 14.93 -0.88 6.22
C ASN A 79 16.33 -1.41 6.49
N ARG A 80 17.24 -1.22 5.52
CA ARG A 80 18.65 -1.53 5.74
C ARG A 80 19.28 -0.38 6.53
N ASN A 81 19.93 -0.72 7.65
CA ASN A 81 20.63 0.27 8.47
C ASN A 81 22.08 0.43 8.04
N ASP A 82 22.80 1.37 8.68
CA ASP A 82 24.21 1.66 8.38
C ASP A 82 25.15 0.49 8.64
N ARG A 83 24.72 -0.48 9.43
CA ARG A 83 25.51 -1.69 9.76
C ARG A 83 25.32 -2.80 8.75
N GLY A 84 24.49 -2.60 7.72
CA GLY A 84 24.17 -3.62 6.73
C GLY A 84 23.14 -4.65 7.19
N THR A 85 22.55 -4.49 8.39
CA THR A 85 21.47 -5.33 8.86
C THR A 85 20.12 -4.70 8.53
N ILE A 86 19.04 -5.46 8.70
CA ILE A 86 17.69 -5.01 8.37
C ILE A 86 16.93 -4.71 9.66
N ASP A 87 16.45 -3.48 9.77
CA ASP A 87 15.54 -3.08 10.83
C ASP A 87 14.11 -3.32 10.37
N THR A 88 13.28 -3.82 11.28
CA THR A 88 11.88 -4.13 11.00
C THR A 88 10.99 -3.27 11.89
N PHE A 89 10.04 -2.56 11.29
CA PHE A 89 9.08 -1.73 12.01
C PHE A 89 7.67 -2.15 11.64
N PHE A 90 6.81 -2.27 12.65
CA PHE A 90 5.40 -2.61 12.48
C PHE A 90 4.54 -1.40 12.80
N GLY A 91 3.49 -1.20 12.03
CA GLY A 91 2.55 -0.12 12.25
C GLY A 91 1.20 -0.42 11.63
N ASN A 92 0.24 0.45 11.90
CA ASN A 92 -1.11 0.35 11.36
C ASN A 92 -1.33 1.52 10.41
N LEU A 93 -1.57 1.24 9.14
CA LEU A 93 -1.79 2.28 8.11
C LEU A 93 -3.03 3.13 8.38
N LYS A 94 -3.99 2.63 9.16
CA LYS A 94 -5.13 3.43 9.59
C LYS A 94 -4.69 4.63 10.43
N LYS A 95 -3.63 4.49 11.22
CA LYS A 95 -3.15 5.53 12.13
C LYS A 95 -2.18 6.50 11.45
N SER A 96 -1.25 5.97 10.66
CA SER A 96 -0.21 6.79 10.02
C SER A 96 0.48 6.02 8.90
N LEU A 97 1.20 6.75 8.05
CA LEU A 97 2.13 6.14 7.10
C LEU A 97 3.39 5.68 7.85
N PRO A 98 4.02 4.57 7.39
CA PRO A 98 5.24 4.10 8.04
C PRO A 98 6.40 5.07 7.83
N ASP A 99 7.27 5.16 8.85
CA ASP A 99 8.52 5.91 8.76
C ASP A 99 9.58 5.00 8.14
N ASN A 100 9.75 5.10 6.83
CA ASN A 100 10.76 4.32 6.11
C ASN A 100 11.42 5.16 5.01
N SER A 101 12.53 4.64 4.45
CA SER A 101 13.31 5.39 3.47
C SER A 101 12.54 5.77 2.21
N ILE A 102 11.63 4.90 1.74
CA ILE A 102 10.85 5.16 0.52
C ILE A 102 9.89 6.33 0.75
N ILE A 103 9.18 6.33 1.87
CA ILE A 103 8.24 7.39 2.21
C ILE A 103 8.98 8.69 2.47
N ASN A 104 10.08 8.64 3.22
CA ASN A 104 10.88 9.82 3.53
C ASN A 104 11.45 10.47 2.27
N GLU A 105 11.94 9.68 1.33
CA GLU A 105 12.43 10.17 0.03
C GLU A 105 11.29 10.80 -0.77
N SER A 106 10.13 10.14 -0.83
CA SER A 106 8.98 10.66 -1.58
C SER A 106 8.48 11.97 -0.99
N MET A 107 8.44 12.09 0.33
CA MET A 107 8.05 13.32 1.02
C MET A 107 9.08 14.42 0.79
N ALA A 108 10.38 14.11 0.83
CA ALA A 108 11.44 15.07 0.58
C ALA A 108 11.35 15.64 -0.83
N MET A 109 11.09 14.81 -1.83
CA MET A 109 10.90 15.27 -3.21
C MET A 109 9.69 16.18 -3.33
N TYR A 110 8.60 15.86 -2.66
CA TYR A 110 7.39 16.67 -2.66
C TYR A 110 7.64 18.04 -2.04
N ASP A 111 8.32 18.08 -0.90
CA ASP A 111 8.67 19.34 -0.22
C ASP A 111 9.61 20.20 -1.08
N GLU A 112 10.55 19.58 -1.76
CA GLU A 112 11.47 20.29 -2.67
C GLU A 112 10.70 20.93 -3.82
N ASP A 113 9.74 20.21 -4.40
CA ASP A 113 8.90 20.73 -5.48
C ASP A 113 8.07 21.94 -5.01
N ILE A 114 7.48 21.87 -3.82
CA ILE A 114 6.74 22.99 -3.22
C ILE A 114 7.65 24.20 -3.02
N ASP A 115 8.86 24.00 -2.49
CA ASP A 115 9.83 25.08 -2.27
C ASP A 115 10.20 25.78 -3.58
N LEU A 116 10.36 25.04 -4.67
CA LEU A 116 10.63 25.58 -5.99
C LEU A 116 9.45 26.41 -6.49
N ASP A 117 8.23 25.95 -6.31
CA ASP A 117 7.02 26.70 -6.69
C ASP A 117 6.92 28.01 -5.91
N MET A 118 7.27 28.01 -4.63
CA MET A 118 7.21 29.19 -3.79
C MET A 118 8.27 30.26 -4.15
N LYS A 119 9.36 29.87 -4.80
CA LYS A 119 10.42 30.78 -5.24
C LYS A 119 10.13 31.45 -6.58
N MET A 120 9.15 30.97 -7.29
CA MET A 120 8.70 31.53 -8.55
C MET A 120 7.56 32.54 -8.34
#